data_317dd60dd7a9d519f100c46bbfa6df40
#
_entry.id   317dd60dd7a9d519f100c46bbfa6df40
#
_cell.length_a   1.000
_cell.length_b   1.000
_cell.length_c   1.000
_cell.angle_alpha   90.00
_cell.angle_beta   90.00
_cell.angle_gamma   90.00
#
_symmetry.space_group_name_H-M   'P 1'
#
loop_
_entity.id
_entity.type
_entity.pdbx_description
1 polymer ?
#
loop_
_entity_poly.entity_id
_entity_poly.type
_entity_poly.pdbx_seq_one_letter_code
_entity_poly.pdbx_strand_id
1 'polypeptide(L)'
;LKGNYFLDWIGGVGVLNVGHTNPALVEAVKKQAEKYFHGMFNVVTHEGYIELAEKLAAVAPIKEDEKKVMFANSGAEADENAVKIAKGATKRPNIIVFSGAFHGRTVLTMTMTAKKAYAVGMGPFPDGVYRAQFPYLYRKPEGMTDKEYMDECVKSVYDVFENCSPAEYAAAGQHGLFRDSAGASY
;
A
#
# COMPACT_ATOMS: atom_id res chain seq x y z
N LEU A 1 13.16 18.02 -25.34
CA LEU A 1 11.89 17.68 -25.99
C LEU A 1 11.39 18.93 -26.71
N LYS A 2 11.47 18.97 -28.01
CA LYS A 2 11.10 20.14 -28.81
C LYS A 2 9.57 20.24 -28.95
N GLY A 3 8.87 20.81 -27.92
CA GLY A 3 7.47 21.24 -28.05
C GLY A 3 6.42 20.19 -28.38
N ASN A 4 6.70 18.89 -28.22
CA ASN A 4 5.71 17.85 -28.45
C ASN A 4 4.77 17.74 -27.26
N TYR A 5 3.47 17.65 -27.53
CA TYR A 5 2.43 17.39 -26.55
C TYR A 5 2.18 15.90 -26.47
N PHE A 6 2.10 15.38 -25.27
CA PHE A 6 1.73 13.99 -24.98
C PHE A 6 0.52 13.94 -24.06
N LEU A 7 -0.41 13.07 -24.37
CA LEU A 7 -1.50 12.77 -23.46
C LEU A 7 -1.01 11.79 -22.40
N ASP A 8 -0.98 12.22 -21.14
CA ASP A 8 -0.50 11.40 -20.03
C ASP A 8 -1.61 10.47 -19.52
N TRP A 9 -1.66 9.26 -20.06
CA TRP A 9 -2.55 8.20 -19.58
C TRP A 9 -2.02 7.45 -18.36
N ILE A 10 -0.75 7.68 -18.01
CA ILE A 10 -0.11 7.01 -16.87
C ILE A 10 -0.38 7.76 -15.58
N GLY A 11 -0.51 9.08 -15.65
CA GLY A 11 -0.83 9.94 -14.52
C GLY A 11 0.11 9.78 -13.33
N GLY A 12 1.43 9.63 -13.59
CA GLY A 12 2.40 9.38 -12.51
C GLY A 12 2.24 8.00 -11.85
N VAL A 13 1.70 7.01 -12.60
CA VAL A 13 1.30 5.67 -12.10
C VAL A 13 0.17 5.78 -11.07
N GLY A 14 -0.93 6.44 -11.48
CA GLY A 14 -2.14 6.59 -10.67
C GLY A 14 -2.06 7.63 -9.55
N VAL A 15 -1.10 8.55 -9.62
CA VAL A 15 -0.88 9.59 -8.59
C VAL A 15 -1.61 10.89 -8.91
N LEU A 16 -1.68 11.26 -10.19
CA LEU A 16 -2.21 12.56 -10.64
C LEU A 16 -3.73 12.54 -10.82
N ASN A 17 -4.48 12.25 -9.77
CA ASN A 17 -5.94 12.11 -9.83
C ASN A 17 -6.68 13.40 -10.26
N VAL A 18 -6.07 14.55 -10.07
CA VAL A 18 -6.60 15.87 -10.46
C VAL A 18 -5.84 16.50 -11.61
N GLY A 19 -5.01 15.73 -12.30
CA GLY A 19 -4.19 16.15 -13.43
C GLY A 19 -2.94 16.93 -13.04
N HIS A 20 -2.20 17.35 -14.09
CA HIS A 20 -1.05 18.22 -13.94
C HIS A 20 -1.48 19.67 -13.66
N THR A 21 -0.69 20.37 -12.86
CA THR A 21 -0.82 21.83 -12.63
C THR A 21 -2.25 22.34 -12.36
N ASN A 22 -3.03 21.56 -11.57
CA ASN A 22 -4.33 22.05 -11.11
C ASN A 22 -4.15 23.40 -10.40
N PRO A 23 -4.86 24.46 -10.79
CA PRO A 23 -4.64 25.81 -10.26
C PRO A 23 -4.78 25.90 -8.74
N ALA A 24 -5.74 25.19 -8.15
CA ALA A 24 -5.93 25.19 -6.70
C ALA A 24 -4.74 24.55 -5.96
N LEU A 25 -4.18 23.47 -6.51
CA LEU A 25 -2.98 22.85 -5.95
C LEU A 25 -1.75 23.74 -6.08
N VAL A 26 -1.56 24.38 -7.25
CA VAL A 26 -0.44 25.28 -7.49
C VAL A 26 -0.48 26.43 -6.47
N GLU A 27 -1.63 27.04 -6.25
CA GLU A 27 -1.78 28.14 -5.28
C GLU A 27 -1.58 27.65 -3.83
N ALA A 28 -2.05 26.47 -3.48
CA ALA A 28 -1.80 25.89 -2.15
C ALA A 28 -0.30 25.66 -1.90
N VAL A 29 0.42 25.13 -2.89
CA VAL A 29 1.88 24.92 -2.81
C VAL A 29 2.62 26.25 -2.67
N LYS A 30 2.28 27.27 -3.47
CA LYS A 30 2.89 28.60 -3.35
C LYS A 30 2.71 29.19 -1.96
N LYS A 31 1.47 29.19 -1.45
CA LYS A 31 1.16 29.71 -0.11
C LYS A 31 1.91 28.97 1.01
N GLN A 32 2.07 27.65 0.87
CA GLN A 32 2.84 26.89 1.83
C GLN A 32 4.34 27.18 1.73
N ALA A 33 4.87 27.33 0.51
CA ALA A 33 6.27 27.66 0.28
C ALA A 33 6.68 29.03 0.87
N GLU A 34 5.75 29.99 0.89
CA GLU A 34 5.95 31.32 1.53
C GLU A 34 5.99 31.23 3.07
N LYS A 35 5.45 30.17 3.66
CA LYS A 35 5.47 29.98 5.13
C LYS A 35 6.73 29.22 5.57
N TYR A 36 6.89 27.98 5.11
CA TYR A 36 8.03 27.10 5.40
C TYR A 36 7.98 25.84 4.53
N PHE A 37 9.14 25.25 4.28
CA PHE A 37 9.27 23.98 3.52
C PHE A 37 9.26 22.75 4.42
N HIS A 38 9.82 22.83 5.61
CA HIS A 38 9.95 21.72 6.53
C HIS A 38 9.84 22.20 7.98
N GLY A 39 9.08 21.46 8.76
CA GLY A 39 9.06 21.53 10.21
C GLY A 39 9.10 20.12 10.76
N MET A 40 10.02 19.84 11.66
CA MET A 40 10.13 18.53 12.30
C MET A 40 8.89 18.30 13.18
N PHE A 41 7.88 17.60 12.68
CA PHE A 41 6.58 17.45 13.35
C PHE A 41 6.67 16.87 14.77
N ASN A 42 7.70 16.08 15.04
CA ASN A 42 7.96 15.55 16.38
C ASN A 42 8.36 16.65 17.41
N VAL A 43 8.74 17.80 16.93
CA VAL A 43 9.18 18.95 17.77
C VAL A 43 8.21 20.11 17.65
N VAL A 44 7.77 20.42 16.45
CA VAL A 44 6.86 21.52 16.15
C VAL A 44 5.74 21.03 15.26
N THR A 45 4.50 21.11 15.76
CA THR A 45 3.31 20.77 14.97
C THR A 45 3.03 21.82 13.90
N HIS A 46 2.39 21.42 12.82
CA HIS A 46 1.92 22.33 11.77
C HIS A 46 0.54 21.94 11.23
N GLU A 47 -0.22 22.97 10.87
CA GLU A 47 -1.63 22.87 10.50
C GLU A 47 -1.88 21.86 9.37
N GLY A 48 -1.14 21.95 8.27
CA GLY A 48 -1.36 21.12 7.09
C GLY A 48 -1.27 19.62 7.36
N TYR A 49 -0.39 19.19 8.28
CA TYR A 49 -0.29 17.79 8.70
C TYR A 49 -1.53 17.38 9.49
N ILE A 50 -1.95 18.22 10.46
CA ILE A 50 -3.08 17.93 11.33
C ILE A 50 -4.38 17.89 10.53
N GLU A 51 -4.65 18.93 9.72
CA GLU A 51 -5.84 18.97 8.87
C GLU A 51 -5.96 17.78 7.92
N LEU A 52 -4.85 17.37 7.30
CA LEU A 52 -4.86 16.20 6.42
C LEU A 52 -5.13 14.92 7.20
N ALA A 53 -4.54 14.76 8.38
CA ALA A 53 -4.77 13.61 9.24
C ALA A 53 -6.24 13.51 9.69
N GLU A 54 -6.85 14.62 10.09
CA GLU A 54 -8.26 14.69 10.48
C GLU A 54 -9.19 14.33 9.31
N LYS A 55 -8.95 14.91 8.12
CA LYS A 55 -9.73 14.62 6.92
C LYS A 55 -9.63 13.15 6.50
N LEU A 56 -8.43 12.57 6.55
CA LEU A 56 -8.23 11.15 6.24
C LEU A 56 -8.88 10.25 7.29
N ALA A 57 -8.76 10.56 8.56
CA ALA A 57 -9.42 9.81 9.63
C ALA A 57 -10.94 9.81 9.47
N ALA A 58 -11.53 10.94 9.05
CA ALA A 58 -12.97 11.06 8.85
C ALA A 58 -13.50 10.18 7.70
N VAL A 59 -12.72 9.98 6.63
CA VAL A 59 -13.16 9.21 5.46
C VAL A 59 -12.62 7.77 5.44
N ALA A 60 -11.68 7.43 6.33
CA ALA A 60 -11.10 6.09 6.37
C ALA A 60 -12.16 5.05 6.74
N PRO A 61 -12.33 3.96 5.97
CA PRO A 61 -13.32 2.92 6.22
C PRO A 61 -12.87 1.97 7.34
N ILE A 62 -12.49 2.52 8.47
CA ILE A 62 -12.08 1.83 9.69
C ILE A 62 -13.22 1.98 10.70
N LYS A 63 -13.58 0.89 11.38
CA LYS A 63 -14.76 0.86 12.26
C LYS A 63 -14.55 1.53 13.61
N GLU A 64 -13.30 1.64 14.04
CA GLU A 64 -12.93 2.25 15.31
C GLU A 64 -13.22 3.76 15.31
N ASP A 65 -13.71 4.29 16.41
CA ASP A 65 -14.00 5.72 16.57
C ASP A 65 -12.70 6.55 16.65
N GLU A 66 -11.71 6.05 17.36
CA GLU A 66 -10.38 6.70 17.45
C GLU A 66 -9.44 6.20 16.35
N LYS A 67 -9.24 7.02 15.33
CA LYS A 67 -8.35 6.73 14.22
C LYS A 67 -7.09 7.60 14.29
N LYS A 68 -5.95 7.00 14.01
CA LYS A 68 -4.66 7.69 13.95
C LYS A 68 -4.08 7.59 12.54
N VAL A 69 -3.45 8.67 12.10
CA VAL A 69 -2.83 8.75 10.77
C VAL A 69 -1.35 9.03 10.94
N MET A 70 -0.53 8.29 10.20
CA MET A 70 0.89 8.52 10.08
C MET A 70 1.23 8.72 8.60
N PHE A 71 1.93 9.78 8.28
CA PHE A 71 2.39 10.04 6.93
C PHE A 71 3.82 9.54 6.72
N ALA A 72 4.09 9.14 5.49
CA ALA A 72 5.40 8.72 5.00
C ALA A 72 5.69 9.38 3.64
N ASN A 73 6.95 9.38 3.20
CA ASN A 73 7.35 10.05 1.96
C ASN A 73 7.08 9.21 0.70
N SER A 74 6.78 7.93 0.87
CA SER A 74 6.50 7.01 -0.24
C SER A 74 5.60 5.86 0.20
N GLY A 75 4.96 5.18 -0.77
CA GLY A 75 4.22 3.96 -0.51
C GLY A 75 5.09 2.87 0.11
N ALA A 76 6.35 2.73 -0.33
CA ALA A 76 7.28 1.78 0.26
C ALA A 76 7.52 2.04 1.75
N GLU A 77 7.71 3.29 2.16
CA GLU A 77 7.83 3.66 3.58
C GLU A 77 6.54 3.40 4.36
N ALA A 78 5.38 3.69 3.75
CA ALA A 78 4.09 3.41 4.35
C ALA A 78 3.91 1.91 4.61
N ASP A 79 4.22 1.06 3.63
CA ASP A 79 4.15 -0.39 3.75
C ASP A 79 5.15 -0.94 4.79
N GLU A 80 6.39 -0.44 4.83
CA GLU A 80 7.39 -0.79 5.85
C GLU A 80 6.86 -0.49 7.26
N ASN A 81 6.26 0.68 7.44
CA ASN A 81 5.70 1.07 8.73
C ASN A 81 4.43 0.29 9.08
N ALA A 82 3.56 0.00 8.10
CA ALA A 82 2.39 -0.83 8.30
C ALA A 82 2.78 -2.24 8.78
N VAL A 83 3.79 -2.85 8.16
CA VAL A 83 4.34 -4.15 8.60
C VAL A 83 4.91 -4.06 10.02
N LYS A 84 5.66 -3.01 10.35
CA LYS A 84 6.19 -2.80 11.72
C LYS A 84 5.06 -2.69 12.74
N ILE A 85 4.03 -1.89 12.45
CA ILE A 85 2.87 -1.70 13.32
C ILE A 85 2.12 -3.03 13.49
N ALA A 86 1.85 -3.75 12.40
CA ALA A 86 1.16 -5.03 12.44
C ALA A 86 1.92 -6.06 13.29
N LYS A 87 3.22 -6.23 13.05
CA LYS A 87 4.07 -7.12 13.85
C LYS A 87 4.15 -6.69 15.31
N GLY A 88 4.31 -5.40 15.57
CA GLY A 88 4.38 -4.84 16.92
C GLY A 88 3.09 -5.04 17.72
N ALA A 89 1.94 -4.84 17.10
CA ALA A 89 0.64 -4.96 17.74
C ALA A 89 0.22 -6.43 17.93
N THR A 90 0.41 -7.27 16.91
CA THR A 90 -0.06 -8.67 16.95
C THR A 90 0.96 -9.66 17.53
N LYS A 91 2.24 -9.26 17.61
CA LYS A 91 3.38 -10.14 17.93
C LYS A 91 3.55 -11.30 16.94
N ARG A 92 2.99 -11.18 15.75
CA ARG A 92 3.10 -12.17 14.68
C ARG A 92 4.26 -11.81 13.75
N PRO A 93 5.25 -12.70 13.56
CA PRO A 93 6.46 -12.38 12.82
C PRO A 93 6.29 -12.38 11.31
N ASN A 94 5.29 -13.08 10.78
CA ASN A 94 5.11 -13.34 9.37
C ASN A 94 4.05 -12.44 8.75
N ILE A 95 4.17 -12.23 7.43
CA ILE A 95 3.24 -11.42 6.63
C ILE A 95 2.75 -12.24 5.45
N ILE A 96 1.45 -12.20 5.19
CA ILE A 96 0.86 -12.71 3.96
C ILE A 96 0.59 -11.55 3.02
N VAL A 97 1.07 -11.68 1.80
CA VAL A 97 0.84 -10.74 0.69
C VAL A 97 0.16 -11.45 -0.47
N PHE A 98 -0.36 -10.72 -1.44
CA PHE A 98 -1.10 -11.30 -2.55
C PHE A 98 -0.31 -11.29 -3.86
N SER A 99 -0.62 -12.26 -4.73
CA SER A 99 -0.09 -12.32 -6.10
C SER A 99 -0.51 -11.06 -6.89
N GLY A 100 0.38 -10.56 -7.74
CA GLY A 100 0.13 -9.36 -8.54
C GLY A 100 0.37 -8.03 -7.81
N ALA A 101 0.47 -8.02 -6.48
CA ALA A 101 0.66 -6.80 -5.70
C ALA A 101 2.05 -6.15 -5.89
N PHE A 102 2.08 -4.83 -5.77
CA PHE A 102 3.30 -4.02 -5.73
C PHE A 102 3.35 -3.22 -4.42
N HIS A 103 4.38 -3.42 -3.63
CA HIS A 103 4.57 -2.79 -2.32
C HIS A 103 5.76 -1.81 -2.28
N GLY A 104 6.58 -1.78 -3.31
CA GLY A 104 7.75 -0.92 -3.37
C GLY A 104 9.04 -1.65 -3.74
N ARG A 105 10.16 -0.97 -3.53
CA ARG A 105 11.51 -1.44 -3.92
C ARG A 105 12.55 -1.29 -2.82
N THR A 106 12.17 -1.09 -1.56
CA THR A 106 13.03 -1.32 -0.39
C THR A 106 13.17 -2.82 -0.17
N VAL A 107 14.11 -3.27 0.64
CA VAL A 107 14.40 -4.71 0.79
C VAL A 107 13.17 -5.51 1.18
N LEU A 108 12.41 -5.07 2.20
CA LEU A 108 11.19 -5.77 2.62
C LEU A 108 10.07 -5.60 1.58
N THR A 109 9.79 -4.40 1.12
CA THR A 109 8.70 -4.17 0.15
C THR A 109 8.97 -4.80 -1.20
N MET A 110 10.23 -4.95 -1.61
CA MET A 110 10.63 -5.71 -2.80
C MET A 110 10.40 -7.20 -2.62
N THR A 111 10.61 -7.73 -1.40
CA THR A 111 10.25 -9.12 -1.06
C THR A 111 8.74 -9.33 -1.15
N MET A 112 7.95 -8.36 -0.70
CA MET A 112 6.50 -8.37 -0.75
C MET A 112 5.94 -8.22 -2.17
N THR A 113 6.64 -7.48 -3.05
CA THR A 113 6.22 -7.22 -4.43
C THR A 113 6.22 -8.51 -5.27
N ALA A 114 5.16 -8.73 -6.05
CA ALA A 114 4.98 -9.95 -6.82
C ALA A 114 5.91 -10.06 -8.04
N LYS A 115 6.26 -8.92 -8.67
CA LYS A 115 7.07 -8.89 -9.90
C LYS A 115 8.53 -9.14 -9.61
N LYS A 116 8.98 -10.39 -9.82
CA LYS A 116 10.35 -10.83 -9.53
C LYS A 116 11.44 -10.05 -10.28
N ALA A 117 11.15 -9.46 -11.43
CA ALA A 117 12.11 -8.65 -12.18
C ALA A 117 12.71 -7.49 -11.37
N TYR A 118 12.00 -6.99 -10.37
CA TYR A 118 12.52 -5.95 -9.46
C TYR A 118 13.48 -6.48 -8.40
N ALA A 119 13.50 -7.79 -8.19
CA ALA A 119 14.25 -8.45 -7.13
C ALA A 119 15.52 -9.19 -7.62
N VAL A 120 15.68 -9.34 -8.93
CA VAL A 120 16.82 -10.08 -9.52
C VAL A 120 18.14 -9.43 -9.13
N GLY A 121 19.01 -10.21 -8.48
CA GLY A 121 20.35 -9.77 -8.04
C GLY A 121 20.37 -8.87 -6.79
N MET A 122 19.21 -8.64 -6.14
CA MET A 122 19.10 -7.73 -4.99
C MET A 122 19.02 -8.43 -3.63
N GLY A 123 19.12 -9.77 -3.60
CA GLY A 123 19.10 -10.55 -2.36
C GLY A 123 20.40 -10.47 -1.56
N PRO A 124 20.42 -11.03 -0.32
CA PRO A 124 19.35 -11.86 0.25
C PRO A 124 18.14 -11.04 0.72
N PHE A 125 16.97 -11.69 0.74
CA PHE A 125 15.73 -11.09 1.18
C PHE A 125 15.30 -11.57 2.57
N PRO A 126 14.56 -10.75 3.35
CA PRO A 126 14.05 -11.18 4.65
C PRO A 126 13.05 -12.33 4.50
N ASP A 127 13.09 -13.25 5.44
CA ASP A 127 12.11 -14.33 5.58
C ASP A 127 10.77 -13.85 6.15
N GLY A 128 9.80 -14.77 6.19
CA GLY A 128 8.50 -14.52 6.81
C GLY A 128 7.51 -13.73 5.94
N VAL A 129 7.73 -13.71 4.62
CA VAL A 129 6.78 -13.17 3.64
C VAL A 129 6.23 -14.30 2.79
N TYR A 130 4.95 -14.60 2.94
CA TYR A 130 4.25 -15.66 2.22
C TYR A 130 3.23 -15.05 1.26
N ARG A 131 2.86 -15.80 0.21
CA ARG A 131 2.03 -15.25 -0.86
C ARG A 131 0.81 -16.12 -1.11
N ALA A 132 -0.38 -15.48 -1.03
CA ALA A 132 -1.66 -16.06 -1.42
C ALA A 132 -2.11 -15.53 -2.79
N GLN A 133 -3.12 -16.15 -3.37
CA GLN A 133 -3.69 -15.73 -4.64
C GLN A 133 -4.65 -14.55 -4.45
N PHE A 134 -4.51 -13.51 -5.28
CA PHE A 134 -5.44 -12.38 -5.30
C PHE A 134 -6.66 -12.71 -6.18
N PRO A 135 -7.91 -12.42 -5.72
CA PRO A 135 -9.13 -12.70 -6.49
C PRO A 135 -9.33 -11.71 -7.66
N TYR A 136 -8.60 -11.91 -8.75
CA TYR A 136 -8.69 -11.08 -9.94
C TYR A 136 -9.76 -11.63 -10.92
N LEU A 137 -11.02 -11.34 -10.65
CA LEU A 137 -12.19 -11.90 -11.38
C LEU A 137 -12.15 -11.64 -12.89
N TYR A 138 -11.62 -10.49 -13.31
CA TYR A 138 -11.51 -10.16 -14.74
C TYR A 138 -10.66 -11.19 -15.53
N ARG A 139 -9.69 -11.84 -14.88
CA ARG A 139 -8.82 -12.87 -15.48
C ARG A 139 -8.97 -14.23 -14.80
N LYS A 140 -10.14 -14.52 -14.27
CA LYS A 140 -10.43 -15.86 -13.75
C LYS A 140 -10.33 -16.90 -14.87
N PRO A 141 -10.02 -18.15 -14.55
CA PRO A 141 -9.99 -19.26 -15.52
C PRO A 141 -11.31 -19.40 -16.28
N GLU A 142 -11.22 -19.74 -17.56
CA GLU A 142 -12.39 -19.98 -18.39
C GLU A 142 -13.24 -21.16 -17.84
N GLY A 143 -14.55 -21.01 -17.85
CA GLY A 143 -15.48 -21.99 -17.32
C GLY A 143 -15.70 -21.96 -15.79
N MET A 144 -14.94 -21.18 -15.07
CA MET A 144 -15.08 -21.02 -13.61
C MET A 144 -16.07 -19.88 -13.28
N THR A 145 -16.96 -20.09 -12.33
CA THR A 145 -17.80 -19.04 -11.80
C THR A 145 -17.00 -18.07 -10.90
N ASP A 146 -17.51 -16.87 -10.67
CA ASP A 146 -16.86 -15.91 -9.76
C ASP A 146 -16.72 -16.50 -8.35
N LYS A 147 -17.76 -17.21 -7.89
CA LYS A 147 -17.76 -17.83 -6.58
C LYS A 147 -16.68 -18.90 -6.44
N GLU A 148 -16.59 -19.81 -7.40
CA GLU A 148 -15.57 -20.87 -7.39
C GLU A 148 -14.16 -20.30 -7.36
N TYR A 149 -13.92 -19.26 -8.19
CA TYR A 149 -12.62 -18.58 -8.20
C TYR A 149 -12.30 -17.86 -6.89
N MET A 150 -13.29 -17.19 -6.30
CA MET A 150 -13.15 -16.59 -4.97
C MET A 150 -12.84 -17.64 -3.90
N ASP A 151 -13.55 -18.77 -3.92
CA ASP A 151 -13.35 -19.86 -2.97
C ASP A 151 -11.91 -20.45 -3.10
N GLU A 152 -11.38 -20.58 -4.32
CA GLU A 152 -9.98 -20.98 -4.54
C GLU A 152 -8.99 -19.94 -4.00
N CYS A 153 -9.24 -18.65 -4.20
CA CYS A 153 -8.38 -17.61 -3.66
C CYS A 153 -8.38 -17.62 -2.12
N VAL A 154 -9.54 -17.81 -1.49
CA VAL A 154 -9.64 -17.98 -0.04
C VAL A 154 -8.89 -19.24 0.41
N LYS A 155 -9.07 -20.36 -0.31
CA LYS A 155 -8.31 -21.59 -0.02
C LYS A 155 -6.81 -21.36 -0.05
N SER A 156 -6.30 -20.58 -1.00
CA SER A 156 -4.85 -20.30 -1.07
C SER A 156 -4.30 -19.60 0.19
N VAL A 157 -5.12 -18.85 0.93
CA VAL A 157 -4.74 -18.28 2.23
C VAL A 157 -4.64 -19.38 3.30
N TYR A 158 -5.62 -20.30 3.32
CA TYR A 158 -5.57 -21.46 4.23
C TYR A 158 -4.38 -22.38 3.91
N ASP A 159 -4.06 -22.59 2.65
CA ASP A 159 -2.88 -23.37 2.24
C ASP A 159 -1.57 -22.75 2.78
N VAL A 160 -1.48 -21.41 2.86
CA VAL A 160 -0.35 -20.74 3.53
C VAL A 160 -0.34 -21.05 5.03
N PHE A 161 -1.49 -21.04 5.69
CA PHE A 161 -1.56 -21.36 7.13
C PHE A 161 -1.20 -22.82 7.42
N GLU A 162 -1.59 -23.74 6.57
CA GLU A 162 -1.33 -25.16 6.76
C GLU A 162 0.12 -25.56 6.43
N ASN A 163 0.69 -24.97 5.36
CA ASN A 163 1.94 -25.45 4.77
C ASN A 163 3.16 -24.55 5.00
N CYS A 164 2.94 -23.26 5.36
CA CYS A 164 4.03 -22.29 5.41
C CYS A 164 4.15 -21.57 6.76
N SER A 165 3.04 -21.10 7.32
CA SER A 165 3.02 -20.29 8.54
C SER A 165 1.71 -20.40 9.25
N PRO A 166 1.64 -21.03 10.43
CA PRO A 166 0.41 -21.06 11.23
C PRO A 166 -0.23 -19.68 11.40
N ALA A 167 -1.55 -19.62 11.49
CA ALA A 167 -2.30 -18.37 11.52
C ALA A 167 -1.92 -17.46 12.69
N GLU A 168 -1.51 -18.02 13.82
CA GLU A 168 -1.02 -17.28 14.99
C GLU A 168 0.31 -16.57 14.76
N TYR A 169 1.08 -16.95 13.71
CA TYR A 169 2.34 -16.30 13.33
C TYR A 169 2.20 -15.35 12.14
N ALA A 170 1.04 -15.26 11.49
CA ALA A 170 0.83 -14.39 10.33
C ALA A 170 0.06 -13.13 10.71
N ALA A 171 0.65 -11.95 10.55
CA ALA A 171 0.07 -10.68 10.96
C ALA A 171 -1.06 -10.20 10.03
N ALA A 172 -1.01 -10.50 8.73
CA ALA A 172 -1.98 -9.98 7.75
C ALA A 172 -3.31 -10.73 7.70
N GLY A 173 -3.43 -11.89 8.31
CA GLY A 173 -4.62 -12.75 8.22
C GLY A 173 -5.88 -12.27 8.96
N GLN A 174 -5.82 -11.20 9.75
CA GLN A 174 -6.98 -10.78 10.57
C GLN A 174 -7.36 -9.29 10.46
N HIS A 175 -6.51 -8.40 9.99
CA HIS A 175 -6.76 -6.95 10.15
C HIS A 175 -6.50 -6.08 8.93
N GLY A 176 -6.54 -6.57 7.75
CA GLY A 176 -6.48 -5.58 6.73
C GLY A 176 -5.85 -5.95 5.42
N LEU A 177 -6.57 -5.62 4.46
CA LEU A 177 -6.16 -5.35 3.11
C LEU A 177 -5.06 -4.28 3.14
N PHE A 178 -3.82 -4.68 2.91
CA PHE A 178 -2.82 -3.73 2.45
C PHE A 178 -3.28 -3.27 1.07
N ARG A 179 -3.78 -2.04 0.99
CA ARG A 179 -3.96 -1.39 -0.30
C ARG A 179 -2.59 -1.21 -0.92
N ASP A 180 -2.47 -1.55 -2.19
CA ASP A 180 -1.28 -1.16 -2.92
C ASP A 180 -1.22 0.36 -3.06
N SER A 181 0.00 0.89 -3.19
CA SER A 181 0.26 2.32 -3.33
C SER A 181 -0.31 2.91 -4.63
N ALA A 182 -0.84 2.11 -5.54
CA ALA A 182 -1.45 2.56 -6.80
C ALA A 182 -2.93 2.94 -6.65
N GLY A 183 -3.50 2.87 -5.43
CA GLY A 183 -4.88 3.32 -5.18
C GLY A 183 -5.95 2.43 -5.79
N ALA A 184 -5.58 1.28 -6.33
CA ALA A 184 -6.54 0.29 -6.78
C ALA A 184 -7.23 -0.30 -5.53
N SER A 185 -8.48 0.09 -5.33
CA SER A 185 -9.38 -0.60 -4.42
C SER A 185 -9.82 -1.89 -5.09
N TYR A 186 -9.40 -2.97 -4.58
CA TYR A 186 -9.91 -4.27 -4.96
C TYR A 186 -10.99 -4.72 -3.97
#